data_e205b27ed9592a2cff1bb5cf7a87dc25
#
_entry.id   e205b27ed9592a2cff1bb5cf7a87dc25
#
_cell.length_a   1.000
_cell.length_b   1.000
_cell.length_c   1.000
_cell.angle_alpha   90.00
_cell.angle_beta   90.00
_cell.angle_gamma   90.00
#
_symmetry.space_group_name_H-M   'P 1'
#
loop_
_entity.id
_entity.type
_entity.pdbx_description
1 polymer ?
#
loop_
_entity_poly.entity_id
_entity_poly.type
_entity_poly.pdbx_seq_one_letter_code
_entity_poly.pdbx_strand_id
1 'polypeptide(L)'
;MKKILFFIENLAGGGAEKVLSDLITNLDKTKYEITLCSLIDIGVYNKQISKVCHYTSILPNPNELSVYHKILYRIKYNLIRNLPPKWVYNYFFKKQYDLEIAFIEGFATKIIGNSSNSKSKKIAWVHIDLFVNHWTETEYSNIADEIKVYQKFNHIFCVAESVKLAFTKKFGITDNLHVKYNPVDRKNILLKSKETLNFELNDDTFKLVTVGRLENQKGYDRLLEIVSKLKNDGFQFELWIIGEGSQRTDLEDYIKSNTLEAYVKLLGFQKNPYKFISKADAFVCSSRSEGYSTVVTEALILGKPVVATNCSGMTELLGDNEYGLITKNNTEDLYAGLKHFLEDKELQLHYTNKSEERSKDFDIRKTIQNIEQQL
;
A
#
# COMPACT_ATOMS: atom_id res chain seq x y z
N MET A 1 22.86 -20.94 2.36
CA MET A 1 21.75 -19.97 2.10
C MET A 1 20.88 -19.88 3.33
N LYS A 2 20.53 -18.66 3.77
CA LYS A 2 19.55 -18.47 4.85
C LYS A 2 18.14 -18.78 4.35
N LYS A 3 17.38 -19.52 5.13
CA LYS A 3 15.99 -19.88 4.82
C LYS A 3 15.06 -18.83 5.41
N ILE A 4 14.32 -18.16 4.55
CA ILE A 4 13.40 -17.07 4.95
C ILE A 4 11.96 -17.50 4.70
N LEU A 5 11.10 -17.33 5.71
CA LEU A 5 9.67 -17.38 5.60
C LEU A 5 9.11 -15.95 5.60
N PHE A 6 8.40 -15.57 4.55
CA PHE A 6 7.49 -14.43 4.57
C PHE A 6 6.07 -14.93 4.78
N PHE A 7 5.34 -14.30 5.69
CA PHE A 7 3.93 -14.58 5.90
C PHE A 7 3.09 -13.30 5.74
N ILE A 8 2.03 -13.40 4.94
CA ILE A 8 1.09 -12.31 4.64
C ILE A 8 -0.34 -12.86 4.55
N GLU A 9 -1.37 -12.01 4.65
CA GLU A 9 -2.74 -12.52 4.55
C GLU A 9 -3.15 -12.89 3.12
N ASN A 10 -2.81 -12.09 2.13
CA ASN A 10 -3.09 -12.35 0.71
C ASN A 10 -2.17 -11.50 -0.18
N LEU A 11 -2.33 -11.60 -1.50
CA LEU A 11 -1.59 -10.83 -2.51
C LEU A 11 -2.55 -10.08 -3.46
N ALA A 12 -3.66 -9.56 -2.93
CA ALA A 12 -4.80 -9.03 -3.70
C ALA A 12 -4.52 -7.73 -4.47
N GLY A 13 -3.34 -7.13 -4.33
CA GLY A 13 -2.93 -5.97 -5.15
C GLY A 13 -2.88 -4.65 -4.40
N GLY A 14 -2.85 -4.67 -3.07
CA GLY A 14 -2.58 -3.49 -2.24
C GLY A 14 -1.11 -3.06 -2.28
N GLY A 15 -0.80 -1.94 -1.63
CA GLY A 15 0.55 -1.39 -1.58
C GLY A 15 1.56 -2.32 -0.92
N ALA A 16 1.22 -2.92 0.23
CA ALA A 16 2.11 -3.85 0.94
C ALA A 16 2.41 -5.11 0.12
N GLU A 17 1.39 -5.66 -0.56
CA GLU A 17 1.53 -6.85 -1.41
C GLU A 17 2.44 -6.58 -2.63
N LYS A 18 2.34 -5.38 -3.20
CA LYS A 18 3.24 -4.94 -4.26
C LYS A 18 4.67 -4.81 -3.74
N VAL A 19 4.86 -4.16 -2.60
CA VAL A 19 6.17 -4.01 -1.93
C VAL A 19 6.80 -5.38 -1.67
N LEU A 20 6.02 -6.35 -1.17
CA LEU A 20 6.50 -7.71 -0.98
C LEU A 20 6.94 -8.38 -2.29
N SER A 21 6.17 -8.20 -3.35
CA SER A 21 6.51 -8.73 -4.68
C SER A 21 7.81 -8.12 -5.20
N ASP A 22 7.97 -6.80 -5.09
CA ASP A 22 9.17 -6.10 -5.51
C ASP A 22 10.38 -6.51 -4.64
N LEU A 23 10.21 -6.62 -3.32
CA LEU A 23 11.23 -7.10 -2.39
C LEU A 23 11.70 -8.53 -2.75
N ILE A 24 10.77 -9.50 -2.77
CA ILE A 24 11.11 -10.90 -3.05
C ILE A 24 11.78 -11.05 -4.42
N THR A 25 11.30 -10.33 -5.43
CA THR A 25 11.89 -10.41 -6.79
C THR A 25 13.34 -9.94 -6.81
N ASN A 26 13.69 -8.94 -6.02
CA ASN A 26 15.00 -8.29 -6.04
C ASN A 26 15.98 -8.73 -4.94
N LEU A 27 15.56 -9.54 -3.95
CA LEU A 27 16.45 -10.16 -2.98
C LEU A 27 17.45 -11.11 -3.68
N ASP A 28 18.67 -11.17 -3.17
CA ASP A 28 19.73 -12.02 -3.70
C ASP A 28 19.45 -13.52 -3.51
N LYS A 29 19.10 -14.20 -4.59
CA LYS A 29 18.75 -15.63 -4.60
C LYS A 29 19.94 -16.56 -4.30
N THR A 30 21.16 -16.05 -4.33
CA THR A 30 22.35 -16.83 -3.94
C THR A 30 22.53 -16.86 -2.42
N LYS A 31 21.97 -15.86 -1.71
CA LYS A 31 22.04 -15.76 -0.25
C LYS A 31 20.83 -16.37 0.44
N TYR A 32 19.64 -16.31 -0.19
CA TYR A 32 18.36 -16.61 0.45
C TYR A 32 17.56 -17.69 -0.27
N GLU A 33 17.12 -18.70 0.47
CA GLU A 33 16.05 -19.63 0.10
C GLU A 33 14.73 -19.07 0.63
N ILE A 34 13.87 -18.54 -0.26
CA ILE A 34 12.68 -17.81 0.12
C ILE A 34 11.45 -18.68 0.01
N THR A 35 10.69 -18.76 1.07
CA THR A 35 9.32 -19.27 1.11
C THR A 35 8.36 -18.11 1.40
N LEU A 36 7.36 -17.92 0.56
CA LEU A 36 6.23 -17.02 0.82
C LEU A 36 4.99 -17.87 1.10
N CYS A 37 4.39 -17.65 2.25
CA CYS A 37 3.10 -18.23 2.60
C CYS A 37 2.05 -17.11 2.72
N SER A 38 0.91 -17.27 2.03
CA SER A 38 -0.27 -16.44 2.27
C SER A 38 -1.31 -17.19 3.08
N LEU A 39 -2.12 -16.46 3.87
CA LEU A 39 -3.27 -17.07 4.53
C LEU A 39 -4.30 -17.53 3.52
N ILE A 40 -4.56 -16.72 2.49
CA ILE A 40 -5.56 -16.98 1.45
C ILE A 40 -4.89 -16.87 0.06
N ASP A 41 -5.20 -17.81 -0.84
CA ASP A 41 -4.68 -17.81 -2.22
C ASP A 41 -5.43 -16.83 -3.12
N ILE A 42 -5.45 -15.56 -2.73
CA ILE A 42 -5.96 -14.46 -3.56
C ILE A 42 -4.80 -13.57 -3.95
N GLY A 43 -4.62 -13.29 -5.26
CA GLY A 43 -3.66 -12.25 -5.60
C GLY A 43 -3.26 -12.16 -7.06
N VAL A 44 -3.07 -10.91 -7.46
CA VAL A 44 -2.58 -10.55 -8.81
C VAL A 44 -1.08 -10.84 -8.97
N TYR A 45 -0.35 -11.00 -7.85
CA TYR A 45 1.09 -11.25 -7.84
C TYR A 45 1.47 -12.73 -7.72
N ASN A 46 0.51 -13.64 -7.40
CA ASN A 46 0.78 -15.08 -7.17
C ASN A 46 1.60 -15.72 -8.29
N LYS A 47 1.19 -15.51 -9.55
CA LYS A 47 1.88 -16.05 -10.73
C LYS A 47 3.29 -15.50 -10.95
N GLN A 48 3.54 -14.26 -10.57
CA GLN A 48 4.86 -13.65 -10.68
C GLN A 48 5.78 -14.19 -9.57
N ILE A 49 5.30 -14.21 -8.36
CA ILE A 49 6.05 -14.61 -7.16
C ILE A 49 6.39 -16.11 -7.20
N SER A 50 5.47 -16.99 -7.64
CA SER A 50 5.73 -18.42 -7.75
C SER A 50 6.86 -18.80 -8.72
N LYS A 51 7.29 -17.87 -9.59
CA LYS A 51 8.44 -18.06 -10.49
C LYS A 51 9.79 -17.77 -9.82
N VAL A 52 9.79 -17.04 -8.71
CA VAL A 52 11.02 -16.52 -8.09
C VAL A 52 11.24 -17.00 -6.65
N CYS A 53 10.26 -17.63 -6.03
CA CYS A 53 10.38 -18.24 -4.71
C CYS A 53 9.38 -19.41 -4.55
N HIS A 54 9.52 -20.18 -3.46
CA HIS A 54 8.54 -21.19 -3.10
C HIS A 54 7.29 -20.51 -2.53
N TYR A 55 6.19 -20.48 -3.30
CA TYR A 55 4.90 -19.92 -2.88
C TYR A 55 3.96 -21.03 -2.41
N THR A 56 3.26 -20.79 -1.31
CA THR A 56 2.20 -21.64 -0.77
C THR A 56 1.12 -20.79 -0.11
N SER A 57 -0.08 -21.36 0.04
CA SER A 57 -1.19 -20.73 0.76
C SER A 57 -1.81 -21.70 1.76
N ILE A 58 -2.38 -21.18 2.84
CA ILE A 58 -3.07 -21.96 3.87
C ILE A 58 -4.49 -22.31 3.43
N LEU A 59 -5.18 -21.35 2.84
CA LEU A 59 -6.56 -21.48 2.37
C LEU A 59 -6.63 -21.19 0.85
N PRO A 60 -7.49 -21.92 0.11
CA PRO A 60 -7.71 -21.68 -1.31
C PRO A 60 -8.41 -20.34 -1.55
N ASN A 61 -8.45 -19.92 -2.83
CA ASN A 61 -9.21 -18.75 -3.26
C ASN A 61 -10.72 -19.00 -3.09
N PRO A 62 -11.43 -18.26 -2.21
CA PRO A 62 -12.86 -18.48 -1.99
C PRO A 62 -13.72 -18.16 -3.22
N ASN A 63 -13.23 -17.34 -4.17
CA ASN A 63 -13.97 -16.98 -5.37
C ASN A 63 -14.02 -18.14 -6.40
N GLU A 64 -13.11 -19.10 -6.30
CA GLU A 64 -13.03 -20.27 -7.19
C GLU A 64 -13.76 -21.49 -6.61
N LEU A 65 -14.33 -21.37 -5.39
CA LEU A 65 -14.99 -22.48 -4.71
C LEU A 65 -16.48 -22.58 -5.05
N SER A 66 -16.98 -23.82 -5.11
CA SER A 66 -18.42 -24.07 -5.16
C SER A 66 -19.11 -23.68 -3.85
N VAL A 67 -20.44 -23.55 -3.86
CA VAL A 67 -21.23 -23.12 -2.68
C VAL A 67 -20.93 -23.99 -1.45
N TYR A 68 -20.88 -25.31 -1.62
CA TYR A 68 -20.53 -26.24 -0.53
C TYR A 68 -19.12 -26.01 0.00
N HIS A 69 -18.14 -25.88 -0.87
CA HIS A 69 -16.75 -25.61 -0.46
C HIS A 69 -16.56 -24.23 0.19
N LYS A 70 -17.39 -23.23 -0.15
CA LYS A 70 -17.40 -21.93 0.53
C LYS A 70 -17.83 -22.05 1.99
N ILE A 71 -18.77 -22.95 2.32
CA ILE A 71 -19.16 -23.19 3.72
C ILE A 71 -18.00 -23.80 4.49
N LEU A 72 -17.35 -24.84 3.96
CA LEU A 72 -16.17 -25.46 4.56
C LEU A 72 -15.00 -24.46 4.69
N TYR A 73 -14.82 -23.62 3.71
CA TYR A 73 -13.84 -22.54 3.75
C TYR A 73 -14.10 -21.58 4.93
N ARG A 74 -15.34 -21.12 5.10
CA ARG A 74 -15.72 -20.24 6.22
C ARG A 74 -15.45 -20.87 7.58
N ILE A 75 -15.79 -22.15 7.75
CA ILE A 75 -15.52 -22.90 8.96
C ILE A 75 -14.00 -22.97 9.24
N LYS A 76 -13.21 -23.35 8.23
CA LYS A 76 -11.74 -23.42 8.35
C LYS A 76 -11.13 -22.04 8.64
N TYR A 77 -11.57 -21.01 7.94
CA TYR A 77 -11.11 -19.64 8.15
C TYR A 77 -11.36 -19.19 9.59
N ASN A 78 -12.59 -19.34 10.07
CA ASN A 78 -12.95 -18.97 11.45
C ASN A 78 -12.17 -19.81 12.48
N LEU A 79 -11.99 -21.11 12.24
CA LEU A 79 -11.20 -21.97 13.11
C LEU A 79 -9.74 -21.48 13.20
N ILE A 80 -9.09 -21.22 12.06
CA ILE A 80 -7.70 -20.74 12.01
C ILE A 80 -7.54 -19.41 12.74
N ARG A 81 -8.49 -18.49 12.61
CA ARG A 81 -8.44 -17.18 13.26
C ARG A 81 -8.65 -17.22 14.77
N ASN A 82 -9.39 -18.22 15.28
CA ASN A 82 -9.74 -18.34 16.69
C ASN A 82 -8.90 -19.36 17.47
N LEU A 83 -8.14 -20.22 16.79
CA LEU A 83 -7.23 -21.16 17.46
C LEU A 83 -6.04 -20.41 18.09
N PRO A 84 -5.44 -20.97 19.17
CA PRO A 84 -4.20 -20.44 19.74
C PRO A 84 -3.13 -20.27 18.65
N PRO A 85 -2.52 -19.07 18.48
CA PRO A 85 -1.60 -18.78 17.38
C PRO A 85 -0.43 -19.74 17.25
N LYS A 86 0.09 -20.23 18.39
CA LYS A 86 1.16 -21.25 18.42
C LYS A 86 0.72 -22.57 17.79
N TRP A 87 -0.55 -22.99 17.93
CA TRP A 87 -1.06 -24.21 17.31
C TRP A 87 -1.21 -24.03 15.79
N VAL A 88 -1.71 -22.87 15.37
CA VAL A 88 -1.78 -22.50 13.95
C VAL A 88 -0.39 -22.53 13.33
N TYR A 89 0.58 -21.87 13.98
CA TYR A 89 1.96 -21.90 13.50
C TYR A 89 2.49 -23.33 13.35
N ASN A 90 2.40 -24.16 14.41
CA ASN A 90 2.92 -25.55 14.42
C ASN A 90 2.26 -26.46 13.39
N TYR A 91 1.00 -26.21 13.07
CA TYR A 91 0.28 -27.02 12.09
C TYR A 91 0.73 -26.71 10.65
N PHE A 92 0.90 -25.43 10.31
CA PHE A 92 1.19 -25.00 8.95
C PHE A 92 2.68 -24.84 8.64
N PHE A 93 3.51 -24.45 9.63
CA PHE A 93 4.93 -24.18 9.40
C PHE A 93 5.81 -25.27 10.02
N LYS A 94 5.98 -26.37 9.29
CA LYS A 94 6.78 -27.53 9.75
C LYS A 94 8.27 -27.43 9.41
N LYS A 95 8.65 -26.60 8.44
CA LYS A 95 10.04 -26.37 8.08
C LYS A 95 10.69 -25.42 9.10
N GLN A 96 11.99 -25.61 9.32
CA GLN A 96 12.76 -24.64 10.12
C GLN A 96 13.30 -23.54 9.18
N TYR A 97 13.08 -22.30 9.61
CA TYR A 97 13.57 -21.10 8.93
C TYR A 97 14.57 -20.38 9.83
N ASP A 98 15.56 -19.72 9.21
CA ASP A 98 16.51 -18.87 9.91
C ASP A 98 15.90 -17.49 10.21
N LEU A 99 15.00 -17.04 9.32
CA LEU A 99 14.26 -15.79 9.43
C LEU A 99 12.77 -16.04 9.21
N GLU A 100 11.95 -15.46 10.05
CA GLU A 100 10.49 -15.49 9.94
C GLU A 100 9.95 -14.06 9.96
N ILE A 101 9.32 -13.66 8.87
CA ILE A 101 8.90 -12.29 8.62
C ILE A 101 7.37 -12.22 8.53
N ALA A 102 6.76 -11.53 9.49
CA ALA A 102 5.38 -11.09 9.37
C ALA A 102 5.37 -9.83 8.51
N PHE A 103 4.98 -9.98 7.23
CA PHE A 103 5.09 -8.87 6.28
C PHE A 103 3.91 -7.89 6.30
N ILE A 104 3.00 -8.07 7.22
CA ILE A 104 1.89 -7.14 7.48
C ILE A 104 1.50 -7.26 8.96
N GLU A 105 0.93 -6.19 9.49
CA GLU A 105 0.39 -6.12 10.85
C GLU A 105 -0.78 -7.11 11.05
N GLY A 106 -1.29 -7.22 12.25
CA GLY A 106 -2.49 -8.00 12.57
C GLY A 106 -2.22 -9.51 12.62
N PHE A 107 -2.96 -10.29 11.84
CA PHE A 107 -2.92 -11.76 11.95
C PHE A 107 -1.55 -12.35 11.61
N ALA A 108 -0.84 -11.84 10.60
CA ALA A 108 0.49 -12.33 10.26
C ALA A 108 1.48 -12.09 11.43
N THR A 109 1.46 -10.90 12.02
CA THR A 109 2.26 -10.56 13.21
C THR A 109 1.92 -11.46 14.38
N LYS A 110 0.62 -11.70 14.62
CA LYS A 110 0.15 -12.58 15.70
C LYS A 110 0.67 -14.02 15.55
N ILE A 111 0.66 -14.58 14.35
CA ILE A 111 1.12 -15.94 14.08
C ILE A 111 2.65 -16.04 14.20
N ILE A 112 3.41 -15.19 13.54
CA ILE A 112 4.88 -15.24 13.54
C ILE A 112 5.44 -14.91 14.93
N GLY A 113 4.87 -13.93 15.65
CA GLY A 113 5.27 -13.61 17.03
C GLY A 113 5.04 -14.74 18.02
N ASN A 114 4.18 -15.73 17.67
CA ASN A 114 3.95 -16.94 18.48
C ASN A 114 4.56 -18.20 17.85
N SER A 115 5.50 -18.04 16.91
CA SER A 115 6.27 -19.15 16.35
C SER A 115 6.96 -19.96 17.44
N SER A 116 6.90 -21.29 17.32
CA SER A 116 7.63 -22.21 18.20
C SER A 116 9.10 -22.41 17.79
N ASN A 117 9.52 -21.87 16.64
CA ASN A 117 10.90 -21.92 16.20
C ASN A 117 11.75 -20.91 17.00
N SER A 118 12.36 -21.39 18.08
CA SER A 118 13.20 -20.55 18.97
C SER A 118 14.54 -20.15 18.37
N LYS A 119 14.95 -20.78 17.26
CA LYS A 119 16.24 -20.51 16.59
C LYS A 119 16.11 -19.42 15.50
N SER A 120 14.89 -19.13 15.03
CA SER A 120 14.68 -18.11 14.01
C SER A 120 14.78 -16.70 14.59
N LYS A 121 15.35 -15.79 13.81
CA LYS A 121 15.08 -14.37 13.99
C LYS A 121 13.67 -14.04 13.48
N LYS A 122 12.96 -13.19 14.19
CA LYS A 122 11.61 -12.75 13.85
C LYS A 122 11.58 -11.28 13.50
N ILE A 123 10.97 -10.94 12.39
CA ILE A 123 10.83 -9.56 11.92
C ILE A 123 9.34 -9.27 11.72
N ALA A 124 8.85 -8.19 12.33
CA ALA A 124 7.53 -7.63 12.03
C ALA A 124 7.70 -6.45 11.08
N TRP A 125 6.78 -6.31 10.12
CA TRP A 125 6.76 -5.18 9.20
C TRP A 125 5.48 -4.37 9.39
N VAL A 126 5.62 -3.05 9.55
CA VAL A 126 4.53 -2.11 9.86
C VAL A 126 4.40 -1.15 8.68
N HIS A 127 3.28 -1.27 7.96
CA HIS A 127 3.01 -0.59 6.69
C HIS A 127 2.10 0.63 6.81
N ILE A 128 1.51 0.87 7.99
CA ILE A 128 0.56 1.97 8.20
C ILE A 128 0.78 2.64 9.55
N ASP A 129 0.28 3.86 9.68
CA ASP A 129 0.19 4.57 10.96
C ASP A 129 -0.90 3.94 11.84
N LEU A 130 -0.48 3.05 12.75
CA LEU A 130 -1.37 2.38 13.69
C LEU A 130 -1.86 3.29 14.83
N PHE A 131 -1.30 4.47 15.01
CA PHE A 131 -1.81 5.44 15.97
C PHE A 131 -3.09 6.12 15.43
N VAL A 132 -3.12 6.42 14.13
CA VAL A 132 -4.26 7.03 13.46
C VAL A 132 -5.28 5.98 13.01
N ASN A 133 -4.82 4.84 12.51
CA ASN A 133 -5.68 3.76 12.01
C ASN A 133 -5.30 2.41 12.64
N HIS A 134 -5.85 2.12 13.82
CA HIS A 134 -5.60 0.89 14.57
C HIS A 134 -6.51 -0.26 14.09
N TRP A 135 -6.45 -0.59 12.79
CA TRP A 135 -7.27 -1.66 12.22
C TRP A 135 -6.97 -3.04 12.81
N THR A 136 -5.80 -3.21 13.44
CA THR A 136 -5.35 -4.47 14.06
C THR A 136 -5.99 -4.74 15.41
N GLU A 137 -6.72 -3.80 16.01
CA GLU A 137 -7.32 -3.95 17.34
C GLU A 137 -8.25 -5.17 17.44
N THR A 138 -8.93 -5.54 16.35
CA THR A 138 -9.82 -6.70 16.29
C THR A 138 -9.08 -8.03 16.28
N GLU A 139 -7.77 -8.04 16.06
CA GLU A 139 -6.94 -9.25 16.06
C GLU A 139 -6.49 -9.68 17.46
N TYR A 140 -6.57 -8.79 18.42
CA TYR A 140 -6.08 -9.00 19.78
C TYR A 140 -7.20 -8.78 20.80
N SER A 141 -7.07 -9.39 21.98
CA SER A 141 -8.05 -9.20 23.06
C SER A 141 -7.99 -7.78 23.64
N ASN A 142 -6.81 -7.19 23.62
CA ASN A 142 -6.54 -5.82 24.06
C ASN A 142 -5.15 -5.38 23.58
N ILE A 143 -4.84 -4.09 23.75
CA ILE A 143 -3.56 -3.49 23.33
C ILE A 143 -2.34 -4.12 24.04
N ALA A 144 -2.49 -4.55 25.31
CA ALA A 144 -1.39 -5.16 26.05
C ALA A 144 -0.98 -6.51 25.44
N ASP A 145 -1.94 -7.27 24.89
CA ASP A 145 -1.65 -8.53 24.20
C ASP A 145 -0.96 -8.29 22.86
N GLU A 146 -1.33 -7.24 22.15
CA GLU A 146 -0.64 -6.82 20.92
C GLU A 146 0.80 -6.39 21.21
N ILE A 147 1.03 -5.57 22.24
CA ILE A 147 2.38 -5.17 22.70
C ILE A 147 3.24 -6.39 23.03
N LYS A 148 2.71 -7.37 23.81
CA LYS A 148 3.43 -8.61 24.12
C LYS A 148 3.82 -9.40 22.88
N VAL A 149 3.03 -9.36 21.82
CA VAL A 149 3.36 -10.02 20.55
C VAL A 149 4.50 -9.29 19.85
N TYR A 150 4.46 -7.95 19.73
CA TYR A 150 5.54 -7.18 19.14
C TYR A 150 6.87 -7.30 19.90
N GLN A 151 6.84 -7.39 21.22
CA GLN A 151 8.04 -7.60 22.06
C GLN A 151 8.78 -8.93 21.79
N LYS A 152 8.15 -9.88 21.09
CA LYS A 152 8.80 -11.15 20.71
C LYS A 152 9.62 -11.05 19.43
N PHE A 153 9.56 -9.94 18.72
CA PHE A 153 10.30 -9.74 17.48
C PHE A 153 11.71 -9.19 17.74
N ASN A 154 12.67 -9.73 17.00
CA ASN A 154 14.06 -9.27 17.04
C ASN A 154 14.21 -7.88 16.39
N HIS A 155 13.40 -7.63 15.34
CA HIS A 155 13.34 -6.34 14.65
C HIS A 155 11.90 -6.03 14.26
N ILE A 156 11.55 -4.75 14.33
CA ILE A 156 10.29 -4.20 13.82
C ILE A 156 10.66 -3.17 12.77
N PHE A 157 10.27 -3.42 11.53
CA PHE A 157 10.52 -2.54 10.39
C PHE A 157 9.30 -1.65 10.17
N CYS A 158 9.49 -0.36 10.25
CA CYS A 158 8.48 0.66 9.91
C CYS A 158 8.82 1.25 8.54
N VAL A 159 7.83 1.46 7.71
CA VAL A 159 8.04 1.91 6.32
C VAL A 159 8.39 3.39 6.18
N ALA A 160 8.33 4.16 7.28
CA ALA A 160 8.64 5.59 7.34
C ALA A 160 9.05 5.99 8.78
N GLU A 161 9.77 7.11 8.95
CA GLU A 161 10.08 7.66 10.28
C GLU A 161 8.81 8.07 11.02
N SER A 162 7.86 8.68 10.32
CA SER A 162 6.55 9.02 10.87
C SER A 162 5.76 7.81 11.36
N VAL A 163 5.81 6.68 10.63
CA VAL A 163 5.21 5.40 11.07
C VAL A 163 5.91 4.86 12.31
N LYS A 164 7.23 4.94 12.37
CA LYS A 164 8.01 4.55 13.56
C LYS A 164 7.65 5.38 14.79
N LEU A 165 7.54 6.71 14.62
CA LEU A 165 7.10 7.60 15.70
C LEU A 165 5.67 7.30 16.16
N ALA A 166 4.75 7.07 15.22
CA ALA A 166 3.38 6.68 15.50
C ALA A 166 3.30 5.32 16.24
N PHE A 167 4.10 4.35 15.81
CA PHE A 167 4.21 3.05 16.45
C PHE A 167 4.74 3.17 17.89
N THR A 168 5.81 3.93 18.10
CA THR A 168 6.35 4.21 19.45
C THR A 168 5.32 4.89 20.34
N LYS A 169 4.61 5.88 19.81
CA LYS A 169 3.56 6.59 20.54
C LYS A 169 2.39 5.68 20.93
N LYS A 170 2.03 4.74 20.04
CA LYS A 170 0.91 3.82 20.24
C LYS A 170 1.24 2.71 21.26
N PHE A 171 2.40 2.09 21.11
CA PHE A 171 2.73 0.85 21.82
C PHE A 171 3.80 1.02 22.90
N GLY A 172 4.44 2.18 23.00
CA GLY A 172 5.52 2.42 23.97
C GLY A 172 6.79 1.62 23.68
N ILE A 173 6.93 1.01 22.52
CA ILE A 173 8.10 0.22 22.11
C ILE A 173 9.08 1.17 21.42
N THR A 174 10.33 1.18 21.87
CA THR A 174 11.42 2.01 21.34
C THR A 174 12.59 1.19 20.81
N ASP A 175 12.75 -0.03 21.33
CA ASP A 175 13.87 -0.90 20.99
C ASP A 175 13.60 -1.69 19.71
N ASN A 176 14.68 -1.97 18.97
CA ASN A 176 14.64 -2.80 17.75
C ASN A 176 13.73 -2.28 16.62
N LEU A 177 13.40 -0.97 16.65
CA LEU A 177 12.66 -0.28 15.60
C LEU A 177 13.59 0.26 14.53
N HIS A 178 13.34 -0.09 13.29
CA HIS A 178 14.13 0.34 12.13
C HIS A 178 13.23 0.91 11.05
N VAL A 179 13.65 1.99 10.41
CA VAL A 179 12.97 2.46 9.21
C VAL A 179 13.52 1.74 7.99
N LYS A 180 12.61 1.16 7.22
CA LYS A 180 12.89 0.45 5.96
C LYS A 180 11.88 0.91 4.91
N TYR A 181 12.29 1.89 4.12
CA TYR A 181 11.45 2.41 3.03
C TYR A 181 11.07 1.32 2.03
N ASN A 182 9.91 1.47 1.42
CA ASN A 182 9.38 0.52 0.47
C ASN A 182 10.26 0.44 -0.79
N PRO A 183 10.74 -0.75 -1.20
CA PRO A 183 11.39 -0.92 -2.48
C PRO A 183 10.39 -0.69 -3.62
N VAL A 184 10.78 0.09 -4.62
CA VAL A 184 9.96 0.39 -5.80
C VAL A 184 10.79 0.20 -7.06
N ASP A 185 10.32 -0.63 -7.99
CA ASP A 185 11.02 -0.90 -9.25
C ASP A 185 10.75 0.21 -10.28
N ARG A 186 11.54 1.29 -10.19
CA ARG A 186 11.49 2.44 -11.10
C ARG A 186 11.58 2.02 -12.57
N LYS A 187 12.45 1.05 -12.91
CA LYS A 187 12.62 0.63 -14.30
C LYS A 187 11.36 -0.03 -14.86
N ASN A 188 10.74 -0.91 -14.07
CA ASN A 188 9.50 -1.58 -14.45
C ASN A 188 8.33 -0.59 -14.57
N ILE A 189 8.24 0.41 -13.68
CA ILE A 189 7.23 1.48 -13.75
C ILE A 189 7.37 2.26 -15.06
N LEU A 190 8.57 2.74 -15.37
CA LEU A 190 8.85 3.50 -16.59
C LEU A 190 8.65 2.66 -17.88
N LEU A 191 8.90 1.35 -17.82
CA LEU A 191 8.62 0.46 -18.94
C LEU A 191 7.12 0.31 -19.18
N LYS A 192 6.38 0.02 -18.12
CA LYS A 192 4.92 -0.20 -18.20
C LYS A 192 4.13 1.07 -18.48
N SER A 193 4.65 2.24 -18.13
CA SER A 193 3.99 3.51 -18.42
C SER A 193 3.89 3.81 -19.93
N LYS A 194 4.73 3.17 -20.76
CA LYS A 194 4.74 3.33 -22.21
C LYS A 194 3.66 2.51 -22.93
N GLU A 195 2.96 1.62 -22.24
CA GLU A 195 1.85 0.87 -22.83
C GLU A 195 0.71 1.83 -23.21
N THR A 196 0.05 1.52 -24.33
CA THR A 196 -1.07 2.33 -24.84
C THR A 196 -2.32 2.20 -23.98
N LEU A 197 -3.11 3.26 -23.91
CA LEU A 197 -4.47 3.22 -23.38
C LEU A 197 -5.42 2.57 -24.38
N ASN A 198 -6.48 1.95 -23.89
CA ASN A 198 -7.48 1.28 -24.74
C ASN A 198 -8.65 2.21 -25.15
N PHE A 199 -8.52 3.53 -24.91
CA PHE A 199 -9.49 4.55 -25.28
C PHE A 199 -8.77 5.83 -25.70
N GLU A 200 -9.47 6.66 -26.47
CA GLU A 200 -8.97 7.97 -26.91
C GLU A 200 -8.99 8.98 -25.78
N LEU A 201 -7.95 9.79 -25.70
CA LEU A 201 -7.83 10.88 -24.75
C LEU A 201 -8.41 12.16 -25.37
N ASN A 202 -9.11 12.93 -24.56
CA ASN A 202 -9.36 14.33 -24.87
C ASN A 202 -8.14 15.13 -24.38
N ASP A 203 -7.25 15.52 -25.29
CA ASP A 203 -5.98 16.16 -24.95
C ASP A 203 -6.17 17.59 -24.41
N ASP A 204 -7.31 18.23 -24.66
CA ASP A 204 -7.59 19.62 -24.24
C ASP A 204 -8.05 19.74 -22.78
N THR A 205 -8.36 18.63 -22.13
CA THR A 205 -8.87 18.64 -20.74
C THR A 205 -7.77 18.28 -19.75
N PHE A 206 -7.58 19.10 -18.70
CA PHE A 206 -6.64 18.81 -17.62
C PHE A 206 -7.05 17.53 -16.85
N LYS A 207 -6.13 16.59 -16.68
CA LYS A 207 -6.40 15.27 -16.12
C LYS A 207 -5.75 15.10 -14.75
N LEU A 208 -6.57 14.93 -13.74
CA LEU A 208 -6.18 14.47 -12.41
C LEU A 208 -6.30 12.94 -12.34
N VAL A 209 -5.37 12.27 -11.68
CA VAL A 209 -5.45 10.83 -11.44
C VAL A 209 -5.19 10.48 -9.98
N THR A 210 -5.89 9.46 -9.51
CA THR A 210 -5.64 8.84 -8.21
C THR A 210 -5.74 7.32 -8.32
N VAL A 211 -4.98 6.60 -7.50
CA VAL A 211 -4.93 5.13 -7.51
C VAL A 211 -5.02 4.59 -6.09
N GLY A 212 -5.94 3.66 -5.85
CA GLY A 212 -6.05 3.00 -4.55
C GLY A 212 -7.35 2.22 -4.38
N ARG A 213 -7.44 1.45 -3.31
CA ARG A 213 -8.69 0.74 -2.97
C ARG A 213 -9.81 1.75 -2.68
N LEU A 214 -11.00 1.49 -3.16
CA LEU A 214 -12.18 2.34 -2.89
C LEU A 214 -12.70 2.06 -1.46
N GLU A 215 -11.93 2.55 -0.49
CA GLU A 215 -12.16 2.38 0.94
C GLU A 215 -12.07 3.74 1.65
N ASN A 216 -12.73 3.89 2.79
CA ASN A 216 -12.79 5.14 3.56
C ASN A 216 -11.39 5.73 3.85
N GLN A 217 -10.38 4.88 4.03
CA GLN A 217 -8.99 5.28 4.23
C GLN A 217 -8.48 6.20 3.12
N LYS A 218 -8.88 5.96 1.84
CA LYS A 218 -8.40 6.70 0.67
C LYS A 218 -9.11 8.04 0.45
N GLY A 219 -10.25 8.27 1.13
CA GLY A 219 -10.93 9.56 1.14
C GLY A 219 -11.49 9.98 -0.22
N TYR A 220 -11.96 9.04 -1.04
CA TYR A 220 -12.55 9.36 -2.33
C TYR A 220 -13.90 10.06 -2.21
N ASP A 221 -14.63 9.82 -1.14
CA ASP A 221 -15.86 10.54 -0.78
C ASP A 221 -15.60 12.04 -0.67
N ARG A 222 -14.59 12.46 0.11
CA ARG A 222 -14.21 13.87 0.22
C ARG A 222 -13.60 14.42 -1.07
N LEU A 223 -12.91 13.59 -1.86
CA LEU A 223 -12.38 14.02 -3.15
C LEU A 223 -13.51 14.34 -4.14
N LEU A 224 -14.59 13.54 -4.17
CA LEU A 224 -15.77 13.83 -4.98
C LEU A 224 -16.50 15.10 -4.52
N GLU A 225 -16.56 15.36 -3.21
CA GLU A 225 -17.07 16.63 -2.68
C GLU A 225 -16.25 17.83 -3.19
N ILE A 226 -14.93 17.70 -3.19
CA ILE A 226 -14.01 18.71 -3.73
C ILE A 226 -14.23 18.92 -5.23
N VAL A 227 -14.37 17.83 -6.00
CA VAL A 227 -14.67 17.90 -7.44
C VAL A 227 -15.97 18.66 -7.69
N SER A 228 -17.01 18.44 -6.89
CA SER A 228 -18.27 19.17 -6.98
C SER A 228 -18.08 20.68 -6.72
N LYS A 229 -17.28 21.06 -5.73
CA LYS A 229 -16.95 22.46 -5.43
C LYS A 229 -16.16 23.11 -6.58
N LEU A 230 -15.12 22.44 -7.09
CA LEU A 230 -14.30 22.94 -8.21
C LEU A 230 -15.12 23.08 -9.50
N LYS A 231 -16.03 22.15 -9.79
CA LYS A 231 -17.00 22.28 -10.89
C LYS A 231 -17.85 23.54 -10.74
N ASN A 232 -18.39 23.79 -9.55
CA ASN A 232 -19.20 24.98 -9.27
C ASN A 232 -18.40 26.28 -9.36
N ASP A 233 -17.10 26.24 -9.11
CA ASP A 233 -16.17 27.36 -9.32
C ASP A 233 -15.82 27.59 -10.81
N GLY A 234 -16.30 26.70 -11.72
CA GLY A 234 -16.10 26.84 -13.17
C GLY A 234 -14.87 26.15 -13.75
N PHE A 235 -14.12 25.37 -12.94
CA PHE A 235 -12.96 24.64 -13.42
C PHE A 235 -13.37 23.52 -14.39
N GLN A 236 -12.58 23.35 -15.45
CA GLN A 236 -12.72 22.25 -16.43
C GLN A 236 -11.56 21.28 -16.28
N PHE A 237 -11.83 20.06 -15.85
CA PHE A 237 -10.85 18.99 -15.65
C PHE A 237 -11.56 17.63 -15.65
N GLU A 238 -10.76 16.56 -15.71
CA GLU A 238 -11.24 15.20 -15.56
C GLU A 238 -10.46 14.50 -14.46
N LEU A 239 -11.14 13.81 -13.52
CA LEU A 239 -10.54 13.00 -12.47
C LEU A 239 -10.70 11.51 -12.80
N TRP A 240 -9.58 10.81 -12.89
CA TRP A 240 -9.53 9.36 -13.04
C TRP A 240 -9.28 8.70 -11.68
N ILE A 241 -10.22 7.89 -11.24
CA ILE A 241 -10.09 7.08 -10.02
C ILE A 241 -9.87 5.62 -10.44
N ILE A 242 -8.68 5.10 -10.10
CA ILE A 242 -8.26 3.75 -10.46
C ILE A 242 -8.25 2.87 -9.22
N GLY A 243 -9.09 1.83 -9.22
CA GLY A 243 -9.19 0.88 -8.12
C GLY A 243 -10.57 0.28 -7.97
N GLU A 244 -10.69 -0.64 -7.04
CA GLU A 244 -11.95 -1.26 -6.61
C GLU A 244 -12.02 -1.28 -5.08
N GLY A 245 -13.22 -1.45 -4.54
CA GLY A 245 -13.42 -1.50 -3.09
C GLY A 245 -14.87 -1.38 -2.67
N SER A 246 -15.09 -1.44 -1.37
CA SER A 246 -16.42 -1.48 -0.77
C SER A 246 -17.24 -0.20 -1.03
N GLN A 247 -16.60 0.94 -1.23
CA GLN A 247 -17.28 2.23 -1.47
C GLN A 247 -17.70 2.46 -2.93
N ARG A 248 -17.48 1.50 -3.86
CA ARG A 248 -17.74 1.73 -5.28
C ARG A 248 -19.15 2.24 -5.55
N THR A 249 -20.17 1.57 -5.01
CA THR A 249 -21.57 1.94 -5.20
C THR A 249 -21.88 3.34 -4.67
N ASP A 250 -21.40 3.65 -3.46
CA ASP A 250 -21.61 4.96 -2.85
C ASP A 250 -21.00 6.09 -3.68
N LEU A 251 -19.79 5.85 -4.25
CA LEU A 251 -19.13 6.82 -5.13
C LEU A 251 -19.87 6.98 -6.47
N GLU A 252 -20.38 5.90 -7.07
CA GLU A 252 -21.19 5.95 -8.29
C GLU A 252 -22.49 6.74 -8.06
N ASP A 253 -23.17 6.50 -6.94
CA ASP A 253 -24.39 7.22 -6.55
C ASP A 253 -24.11 8.72 -6.30
N TYR A 254 -23.00 9.05 -5.65
CA TYR A 254 -22.59 10.44 -5.44
C TYR A 254 -22.30 11.16 -6.77
N ILE A 255 -21.54 10.52 -7.68
CA ILE A 255 -21.24 11.07 -9.02
C ILE A 255 -22.53 11.40 -9.76
N LYS A 256 -23.47 10.47 -9.80
CA LYS A 256 -24.76 10.64 -10.48
C LYS A 256 -25.60 11.74 -9.84
N SER A 257 -25.74 11.73 -8.52
CA SER A 257 -26.59 12.68 -7.78
C SER A 257 -26.10 14.13 -7.88
N ASN A 258 -24.77 14.33 -8.12
CA ASN A 258 -24.15 15.64 -8.28
C ASN A 258 -23.80 15.98 -9.75
N THR A 259 -24.27 15.17 -10.71
CA THR A 259 -24.00 15.38 -12.16
C THR A 259 -22.50 15.54 -12.45
N LEU A 260 -21.67 14.64 -11.91
CA LEU A 260 -20.21 14.67 -12.07
C LEU A 260 -19.69 13.72 -13.16
N GLU A 261 -20.55 13.09 -13.96
CA GLU A 261 -20.17 12.07 -14.97
C GLU A 261 -19.21 12.62 -16.04
N ALA A 262 -19.27 13.92 -16.34
CA ALA A 262 -18.33 14.59 -17.24
C ALA A 262 -16.97 14.89 -16.59
N TYR A 263 -16.89 14.88 -15.25
CA TYR A 263 -15.70 15.23 -14.47
C TYR A 263 -14.99 14.03 -13.87
N VAL A 264 -15.68 12.90 -13.64
CA VAL A 264 -15.13 11.77 -12.90
C VAL A 264 -15.30 10.48 -13.67
N LYS A 265 -14.20 9.72 -13.81
CA LYS A 265 -14.20 8.36 -14.37
C LYS A 265 -13.71 7.35 -13.33
N LEU A 266 -14.60 6.43 -12.91
CA LEU A 266 -14.22 5.27 -12.12
C LEU A 266 -13.72 4.16 -13.05
N LEU A 267 -12.40 4.02 -13.19
CA LEU A 267 -11.76 3.13 -14.18
C LEU A 267 -11.64 1.67 -13.71
N GLY A 268 -12.10 1.37 -12.49
CA GLY A 268 -11.99 0.03 -11.92
C GLY A 268 -10.54 -0.37 -11.62
N PHE A 269 -10.34 -1.63 -11.25
CA PHE A 269 -9.00 -2.16 -11.02
C PHE A 269 -8.21 -2.24 -12.34
N GLN A 270 -7.03 -1.64 -12.35
CA GLN A 270 -6.11 -1.70 -13.48
C GLN A 270 -4.83 -2.45 -13.08
N LYS A 271 -4.51 -3.54 -13.80
CA LYS A 271 -3.27 -4.29 -13.59
C LYS A 271 -2.02 -3.45 -13.87
N ASN A 272 -2.12 -2.51 -14.80
CA ASN A 272 -1.09 -1.54 -15.11
C ASN A 272 -1.67 -0.11 -14.97
N PRO A 273 -1.62 0.49 -13.77
CA PRO A 273 -2.07 1.86 -13.56
C PRO A 273 -1.10 2.90 -14.15
N TYR A 274 0.16 2.54 -14.38
CA TYR A 274 1.22 3.47 -14.77
C TYR A 274 0.96 4.14 -16.12
N LYS A 275 0.35 3.43 -17.06
CA LYS A 275 -0.03 4.01 -18.36
C LYS A 275 -1.09 5.11 -18.23
N PHE A 276 -1.94 5.07 -17.22
CA PHE A 276 -2.91 6.13 -16.91
C PHE A 276 -2.23 7.27 -16.18
N ILE A 277 -1.44 6.98 -15.14
CA ILE A 277 -0.70 8.00 -14.38
C ILE A 277 0.19 8.81 -15.34
N SER A 278 0.89 8.15 -16.27
CA SER A 278 1.78 8.82 -17.22
C SER A 278 1.05 9.77 -18.18
N LYS A 279 -0.23 9.58 -18.43
CA LYS A 279 -1.07 10.41 -19.31
C LYS A 279 -1.87 11.47 -18.57
N ALA A 280 -1.92 11.41 -17.25
CA ALA A 280 -2.51 12.47 -16.44
C ALA A 280 -1.55 13.66 -16.29
N ASP A 281 -2.08 14.83 -15.95
CA ASP A 281 -1.33 16.05 -15.70
C ASP A 281 -0.86 16.16 -14.27
N ALA A 282 -1.65 15.64 -13.30
CA ALA A 282 -1.27 15.60 -11.90
C ALA A 282 -1.86 14.39 -11.16
N PHE A 283 -1.22 14.02 -10.06
CA PHE A 283 -1.67 12.97 -9.15
C PHE A 283 -2.25 13.59 -7.88
N VAL A 284 -3.41 13.09 -7.44
CA VAL A 284 -4.05 13.52 -6.19
C VAL A 284 -4.07 12.37 -5.18
N CYS A 285 -3.57 12.63 -3.97
CA CYS A 285 -3.69 11.71 -2.85
C CYS A 285 -4.58 12.30 -1.77
N SER A 286 -5.84 11.88 -1.73
CA SER A 286 -6.85 12.34 -0.78
C SER A 286 -6.94 11.48 0.49
N SER A 287 -5.94 10.66 0.79
CA SER A 287 -5.99 9.66 1.87
C SER A 287 -6.14 10.29 3.25
N ARG A 288 -6.92 9.64 4.12
CA ARG A 288 -7.04 9.96 5.54
C ARG A 288 -5.88 9.42 6.36
N SER A 289 -5.29 8.30 5.90
CA SER A 289 -4.17 7.62 6.57
C SER A 289 -3.34 6.86 5.55
N GLU A 290 -2.03 6.95 5.67
CA GLU A 290 -1.02 6.22 4.90
C GLU A 290 0.09 5.73 5.84
N GLY A 291 1.03 4.95 5.28
CA GLY A 291 2.30 4.70 5.92
C GLY A 291 3.42 5.36 5.11
N TYR A 292 3.80 4.74 3.98
CA TYR A 292 4.68 5.30 2.97
C TYR A 292 4.03 4.99 1.60
N SER A 293 3.39 5.99 1.01
CA SER A 293 2.51 5.78 -0.13
C SER A 293 3.25 5.33 -1.39
N THR A 294 3.05 4.07 -1.77
CA THR A 294 3.65 3.52 -3.00
C THR A 294 3.15 4.23 -4.25
N VAL A 295 1.86 4.60 -4.29
CA VAL A 295 1.26 5.25 -5.47
C VAL A 295 1.73 6.70 -5.64
N VAL A 296 2.02 7.43 -4.56
CA VAL A 296 2.69 8.74 -4.61
C VAL A 296 4.11 8.58 -5.11
N THR A 297 4.86 7.58 -4.62
CA THR A 297 6.19 7.26 -5.14
C THR A 297 6.16 6.95 -6.65
N GLU A 298 5.16 6.19 -7.10
CA GLU A 298 4.94 5.86 -8.51
C GLU A 298 4.63 7.10 -9.36
N ALA A 299 3.82 8.02 -8.85
CA ALA A 299 3.51 9.30 -9.50
C ALA A 299 4.78 10.16 -9.66
N LEU A 300 5.59 10.29 -8.60
CA LEU A 300 6.88 10.99 -8.64
C LEU A 300 7.84 10.36 -9.65
N ILE A 301 7.93 9.03 -9.70
CA ILE A 301 8.75 8.30 -10.68
C ILE A 301 8.33 8.61 -12.11
N LEU A 302 7.04 8.84 -12.34
CA LEU A 302 6.47 9.19 -13.64
C LEU A 302 6.49 10.69 -13.93
N GLY A 303 7.17 11.49 -13.11
CA GLY A 303 7.31 12.93 -13.27
C GLY A 303 6.00 13.71 -13.10
N LYS A 304 5.05 13.17 -12.31
CA LYS A 304 3.76 13.82 -12.12
C LYS A 304 3.78 14.70 -10.87
N PRO A 305 3.37 15.98 -10.99
CA PRO A 305 3.12 16.81 -9.82
C PRO A 305 2.10 16.15 -8.91
N VAL A 306 2.34 16.23 -7.60
CA VAL A 306 1.50 15.59 -6.59
C VAL A 306 0.85 16.63 -5.70
N VAL A 307 -0.47 16.53 -5.51
CA VAL A 307 -1.21 17.22 -4.46
C VAL A 307 -1.70 16.18 -3.46
N ALA A 308 -1.29 16.28 -2.20
CA ALA A 308 -1.56 15.25 -1.21
C ALA A 308 -2.00 15.83 0.14
N THR A 309 -2.85 15.09 0.85
CA THR A 309 -3.13 15.35 2.26
C THR A 309 -1.96 14.93 3.14
N ASN A 310 -1.69 15.66 4.21
CA ASN A 310 -0.65 15.35 5.18
C ASN A 310 -1.00 14.08 5.97
N CYS A 311 -0.50 12.95 5.50
CA CYS A 311 -0.53 11.65 6.16
C CYS A 311 0.89 11.21 6.50
N SER A 312 1.03 10.19 7.34
CA SER A 312 2.33 9.58 7.62
C SER A 312 3.07 9.23 6.34
N GLY A 313 4.36 9.50 6.27
CA GLY A 313 5.23 9.31 5.11
C GLY A 313 5.13 10.37 4.00
N MET A 314 4.15 11.28 4.02
CA MET A 314 4.02 12.28 2.95
C MET A 314 5.15 13.31 2.98
N THR A 315 5.49 13.84 4.14
CA THR A 315 6.63 14.77 4.29
C THR A 315 7.95 14.11 3.87
N GLU A 316 8.11 12.80 4.14
CA GLU A 316 9.31 12.06 3.73
C GLU A 316 9.36 11.82 2.21
N LEU A 317 8.20 11.76 1.53
CA LEU A 317 8.10 11.63 0.08
C LEU A 317 8.24 12.98 -0.63
N LEU A 318 7.54 13.99 -0.13
CA LEU A 318 7.35 15.27 -0.82
C LEU A 318 8.20 16.42 -0.24
N GLY A 319 9.00 16.16 0.81
CA GLY A 319 9.66 17.23 1.57
C GLY A 319 8.61 18.14 2.23
N ASP A 320 9.00 19.25 2.79
CA ASP A 320 8.09 20.28 3.27
C ASP A 320 7.60 21.14 2.08
N ASN A 321 6.78 20.54 1.20
CA ASN A 321 6.34 21.09 -0.10
C ASN A 321 7.47 21.29 -1.12
N GLU A 322 8.58 20.58 -1.01
CA GLU A 322 9.67 20.70 -1.98
C GLU A 322 9.36 19.94 -3.30
N TYR A 323 8.80 18.72 -3.19
CA TYR A 323 8.57 17.82 -4.33
C TYR A 323 7.10 17.63 -4.67
N GLY A 324 6.18 18.30 -3.98
CA GLY A 324 4.74 18.25 -4.18
C GLY A 324 4.01 19.07 -3.14
N LEU A 325 2.77 19.40 -3.40
CA LEU A 325 1.93 20.22 -2.51
C LEU A 325 1.27 19.34 -1.44
N ILE A 326 1.65 19.56 -0.17
CA ILE A 326 1.04 18.92 0.99
C ILE A 326 0.01 19.87 1.61
N THR A 327 -1.21 19.42 1.73
CA THR A 327 -2.30 20.15 2.41
C THR A 327 -2.58 19.55 3.79
N LYS A 328 -3.24 20.28 4.69
CA LYS A 328 -3.74 19.65 5.92
C LYS A 328 -4.71 18.53 5.58
N ASN A 329 -4.81 17.56 6.48
CA ASN A 329 -5.61 16.36 6.24
C ASN A 329 -7.11 16.58 6.54
N ASN A 330 -7.72 17.50 5.80
CA ASN A 330 -9.16 17.79 5.81
C ASN A 330 -9.64 18.17 4.40
N THR A 331 -10.94 18.25 4.19
CA THR A 331 -11.56 18.52 2.89
C THR A 331 -11.29 19.96 2.42
N GLU A 332 -11.34 20.93 3.33
CA GLU A 332 -11.22 22.35 3.03
C GLU A 332 -9.82 22.72 2.56
N ASP A 333 -8.78 22.28 3.28
CA ASP A 333 -7.40 22.55 2.90
C ASP A 333 -7.02 21.81 1.61
N LEU A 334 -7.52 20.58 1.39
CA LEU A 334 -7.29 19.85 0.13
C LEU A 334 -7.98 20.54 -1.05
N TYR A 335 -9.22 21.04 -0.87
CA TYR A 335 -9.90 21.83 -1.87
C TYR A 335 -9.12 23.11 -2.21
N ALA A 336 -8.70 23.86 -1.19
CA ALA A 336 -7.93 25.10 -1.40
C ALA A 336 -6.59 24.82 -2.13
N GLY A 337 -5.90 23.73 -1.75
CA GLY A 337 -4.66 23.31 -2.40
C GLY A 337 -4.85 22.90 -3.86
N LEU A 338 -5.89 22.11 -4.17
CA LEU A 338 -6.22 21.71 -5.54
C LEU A 338 -6.64 22.91 -6.39
N LYS A 339 -7.46 23.82 -5.83
CA LYS A 339 -7.87 25.04 -6.51
C LYS A 339 -6.65 25.88 -6.88
N HIS A 340 -5.79 26.19 -5.92
CA HIS A 340 -4.54 26.94 -6.17
C HIS A 340 -3.66 26.26 -7.22
N PHE A 341 -3.50 24.93 -7.11
CA PHE A 341 -2.71 24.17 -8.08
C PHE A 341 -3.30 24.22 -9.49
N LEU A 342 -4.63 24.19 -9.66
CA LEU A 342 -5.29 24.28 -10.97
C LEU A 342 -5.19 25.68 -11.58
N GLU A 343 -5.16 26.75 -10.76
CA GLU A 343 -5.06 28.15 -11.19
C GLU A 343 -3.62 28.53 -11.60
N ASP A 344 -2.59 27.91 -11.02
CA ASP A 344 -1.19 28.33 -11.13
C ASP A 344 -0.37 27.37 -12.01
N LYS A 345 -0.18 27.77 -13.28
CA LYS A 345 0.62 27.01 -14.25
C LYS A 345 2.12 26.98 -13.91
N GLU A 346 2.64 28.01 -13.25
CA GLU A 346 4.04 28.04 -12.82
C GLU A 346 4.26 27.01 -11.71
N LEU A 347 3.33 26.91 -10.78
CA LEU A 347 3.33 25.89 -9.72
C LEU A 347 3.24 24.46 -10.30
N GLN A 348 2.40 24.26 -11.34
CA GLN A 348 2.31 22.97 -12.02
C GLN A 348 3.65 22.58 -12.65
N LEU A 349 4.29 23.50 -13.37
CA LEU A 349 5.59 23.28 -14.00
C LEU A 349 6.69 23.06 -12.93
N HIS A 350 6.67 23.86 -11.86
CA HIS A 350 7.60 23.72 -10.74
C HIS A 350 7.55 22.28 -10.18
N TYR A 351 6.37 21.78 -9.82
CA TYR A 351 6.24 20.44 -9.26
C TYR A 351 6.46 19.31 -10.27
N THR A 352 6.25 19.55 -11.56
CA THR A 352 6.67 18.59 -12.61
C THR A 352 8.18 18.40 -12.57
N ASN A 353 8.96 19.49 -12.61
CA ASN A 353 10.42 19.45 -12.54
C ASN A 353 10.91 18.83 -11.24
N LYS A 354 10.28 19.17 -10.12
CA LYS A 354 10.61 18.64 -8.79
C LYS A 354 10.30 17.15 -8.65
N SER A 355 9.23 16.68 -9.27
CA SER A 355 8.91 15.24 -9.32
C SER A 355 9.96 14.46 -10.11
N GLU A 356 10.44 15.00 -11.24
CA GLU A 356 11.53 14.40 -12.02
C GLU A 356 12.86 14.38 -11.24
N GLU A 357 13.17 15.42 -10.48
CA GLU A 357 14.31 15.49 -9.58
C GLU A 357 14.20 14.37 -8.51
N ARG A 358 13.08 14.34 -7.78
CA ARG A 358 12.81 13.37 -6.71
C ARG A 358 12.83 11.92 -7.21
N SER A 359 12.38 11.67 -8.44
CA SER A 359 12.34 10.33 -9.03
C SER A 359 13.70 9.64 -9.07
N LYS A 360 14.81 10.40 -9.09
CA LYS A 360 16.18 9.88 -9.14
C LYS A 360 16.63 9.24 -7.83
N ASP A 361 15.97 9.61 -6.72
CA ASP A 361 16.29 9.08 -5.39
C ASP A 361 15.74 7.66 -5.17
N PHE A 362 14.74 7.26 -5.96
CA PHE A 362 14.12 5.94 -5.84
C PHE A 362 14.97 4.86 -6.55
N ASP A 363 15.96 4.33 -5.81
CA ASP A 363 16.83 3.25 -6.25
C ASP A 363 16.51 1.95 -5.49
N ILE A 364 15.87 1.01 -6.17
CA ILE A 364 15.48 -0.27 -5.58
C ILE A 364 16.68 -1.05 -5.04
N ARG A 365 17.85 -0.97 -5.69
CA ARG A 365 19.04 -1.71 -5.26
C ARG A 365 19.56 -1.22 -3.91
N LYS A 366 19.63 0.11 -3.74
CA LYS A 366 20.01 0.73 -2.46
C LYS A 366 19.02 0.38 -1.34
N THR A 367 17.73 0.41 -1.66
CA THR A 367 16.67 0.07 -0.71
C THR A 367 16.76 -1.40 -0.28
N ILE A 368 16.94 -2.34 -1.23
CA ILE A 368 17.11 -3.76 -0.95
C ILE A 368 18.39 -4.00 -0.11
N GLN A 369 19.52 -3.40 -0.47
CA GLN A 369 20.76 -3.52 0.30
C GLN A 369 20.59 -3.04 1.76
N ASN A 370 19.86 -1.93 1.96
CA ASN A 370 19.57 -1.44 3.31
C ASN A 370 18.70 -2.42 4.11
N ILE A 371 17.74 -3.07 3.46
CA ILE A 371 16.90 -4.11 4.09
C ILE A 371 17.75 -5.33 4.42
N GLU A 372 18.57 -5.81 3.49
CA GLU A 372 19.44 -7.01 3.65
C GLU A 372 20.44 -6.91 4.80
N GLN A 373 20.83 -5.72 5.23
CA GLN A 373 21.73 -5.53 6.37
C GLN A 373 21.18 -6.11 7.69
N GLN A 374 19.89 -6.34 7.80
CA GLN A 374 19.23 -6.84 9.01
C GLN A 374 18.50 -8.18 8.81
N LEU A 375 18.48 -8.73 7.58
CA LEU A 375 18.06 -10.09 7.29
C LEU A 375 19.20 -11.11 7.60
#